data_3027e75bc4383703e85c1d90792929b3
#
_entry.id   3027e75bc4383703e85c1d90792929b3
#
_cell.length_a   1.000
_cell.length_b   1.000
_cell.length_c   1.000
_cell.angle_alpha   90.00
_cell.angle_beta   90.00
_cell.angle_gamma   90.00
#
_symmetry.space_group_name_H-M   'P 1'
#
loop_
_entity.id
_entity.type
_entity.pdbx_description
1 polymer ?
#
loop_
_entity_poly.entity_id
_entity_poly.type
_entity_poly.pdbx_seq_one_letter_code
_entity_poly.pdbx_strand_id
1 'polypeptide(L)'
;MIVHCYEYFDRKLLDIVSLGETNQIHSQEKTIELIQQAIDKTVTLNENFKGEPSIIVHPGGYSLTEIDDEKKNKMRSSMIDAVEKLDTSKVNFLMENMPPYAWFFGGRWHSNVFLDANDMSQYCKDLNLKVCYDLCHAQLYCNTKQLSLIDQLKIIENKVDHFHISDADDVDGEGLQYGEGSMEFENIIPILNNHQDKGFAIEVWKGHENKGKGFREFLKKITEAGLIVN
;
A
#
# COMPACT_ATOMS: atom_id res chain seq x y z
N MET A 1 5.57 15.35 6.88
CA MET A 1 6.46 14.48 6.05
C MET A 1 5.86 13.10 5.97
N ILE A 2 5.95 12.44 4.83
CA ILE A 2 5.56 11.03 4.68
C ILE A 2 6.77 10.24 4.16
N VAL A 3 6.97 9.03 4.67
CA VAL A 3 8.08 8.13 4.31
C VAL A 3 7.49 6.77 3.97
N HIS A 4 7.89 6.20 2.86
CA HIS A 4 7.60 4.81 2.54
C HIS A 4 8.69 3.92 3.15
N CYS A 5 8.30 2.92 3.94
CA CYS A 5 9.23 1.93 4.46
C CYS A 5 9.77 1.10 3.28
N TYR A 6 11.03 0.73 3.35
CA TYR A 6 11.62 -0.09 2.31
C TYR A 6 11.06 -1.51 2.32
N GLU A 7 10.84 -2.07 1.14
CA GLU A 7 10.32 -3.45 0.96
C GLU A 7 11.41 -4.51 1.12
N TYR A 8 12.65 -4.12 0.81
CA TYR A 8 13.81 -5.01 0.80
C TYR A 8 14.87 -4.54 1.76
N PHE A 9 15.46 -5.48 2.48
CA PHE A 9 16.68 -5.28 3.22
C PHE A 9 17.57 -6.50 3.02
N ASP A 10 18.84 -6.30 2.72
CA ASP A 10 19.83 -7.37 2.50
C ASP A 10 19.31 -8.50 1.56
N ARG A 11 18.72 -8.09 0.43
CA ARG A 11 18.16 -8.97 -0.62
C ARG A 11 17.00 -9.87 -0.18
N LYS A 12 16.34 -9.53 0.92
CA LYS A 12 15.14 -10.21 1.38
C LYS A 12 13.99 -9.22 1.55
N LEU A 13 12.77 -9.69 1.34
CA LEU A 13 11.55 -8.94 1.59
C LEU A 13 11.32 -8.77 3.08
N LEU A 14 10.80 -7.63 3.48
CA LEU A 14 10.15 -7.44 4.76
C LEU A 14 8.74 -8.04 4.68
N ASP A 15 8.37 -8.80 5.70
CA ASP A 15 7.07 -9.45 5.77
C ASP A 15 6.65 -9.57 7.25
N ILE A 16 5.67 -8.74 7.66
CA ILE A 16 5.18 -8.68 9.04
C ILE A 16 4.51 -9.99 9.45
N VAL A 17 3.95 -10.70 8.50
CA VAL A 17 3.16 -11.93 8.73
C VAL A 17 3.91 -13.19 8.35
N SER A 18 5.23 -13.08 8.11
CA SER A 18 6.07 -14.17 7.62
C SER A 18 5.86 -15.46 8.42
N LEU A 19 5.47 -16.51 7.72
CA LEU A 19 5.40 -17.87 8.25
C LEU A 19 6.72 -18.64 8.09
N GLY A 20 7.78 -17.99 7.60
CA GLY A 20 9.12 -18.58 7.48
C GLY A 20 9.30 -19.57 6.31
N GLU A 21 8.45 -19.52 5.31
CA GLU A 21 8.42 -20.53 4.23
C GLU A 21 9.50 -20.38 3.15
N THR A 22 10.27 -19.28 3.14
CA THR A 22 11.29 -19.05 2.09
C THR A 22 12.50 -18.25 2.58
N ASN A 23 13.67 -18.56 2.01
CA ASN A 23 14.91 -17.83 2.29
C ASN A 23 14.92 -16.40 1.71
N GLN A 24 13.94 -16.02 0.91
CA GLN A 24 13.81 -14.69 0.27
C GLN A 24 13.02 -13.69 1.14
N ILE A 25 12.52 -14.13 2.28
CA ILE A 25 11.78 -13.31 3.24
C ILE A 25 12.52 -13.28 4.58
N HIS A 26 12.52 -12.14 5.27
CA HIS A 26 13.04 -12.05 6.63
C HIS A 26 12.10 -12.76 7.62
N SER A 27 12.64 -13.21 8.73
CA SER A 27 11.79 -13.65 9.86
C SER A 27 10.93 -12.48 10.34
N GLN A 28 9.82 -12.79 10.98
CA GLN A 28 8.92 -11.77 11.54
C GLN A 28 9.66 -10.87 12.53
N GLU A 29 10.47 -11.43 13.44
CA GLU A 29 11.23 -10.65 14.41
C GLU A 29 12.17 -9.67 13.73
N LYS A 30 12.88 -10.11 12.66
CA LYS A 30 13.78 -9.22 11.92
C LYS A 30 13.02 -8.16 11.17
N THR A 31 11.85 -8.48 10.61
CA THR A 31 10.99 -7.51 9.95
C THR A 31 10.49 -6.45 10.93
N ILE A 32 10.02 -6.85 12.13
CA ILE A 32 9.60 -5.92 13.19
C ILE A 32 10.75 -4.99 13.59
N GLU A 33 11.95 -5.53 13.83
CA GLU A 33 13.14 -4.74 14.14
C GLU A 33 13.45 -3.69 13.07
N LEU A 34 13.38 -4.08 11.78
CA LEU A 34 13.68 -3.20 10.66
C LEU A 34 12.62 -2.11 10.48
N ILE A 35 11.34 -2.45 10.66
CA ILE A 35 10.25 -1.47 10.62
C ILE A 35 10.38 -0.49 11.78
N GLN A 36 10.70 -0.97 13.00
CA GLN A 36 10.92 -0.07 14.12
C GLN A 36 12.09 0.89 13.87
N GLN A 37 13.18 0.42 13.29
CA GLN A 37 14.29 1.30 12.86
C GLN A 37 13.86 2.34 11.81
N ALA A 38 12.96 1.97 10.89
CA ALA A 38 12.42 2.91 9.91
C ALA A 38 11.52 3.96 10.59
N ILE A 39 10.69 3.57 11.57
CA ILE A 39 9.89 4.48 12.40
C ILE A 39 10.79 5.48 13.12
N ASP A 40 11.82 5.00 13.83
CA ASP A 40 12.73 5.84 14.60
C ASP A 40 13.48 6.84 13.72
N LYS A 41 13.91 6.42 12.52
CA LYS A 41 14.52 7.31 11.51
C LYS A 41 13.52 8.33 10.99
N THR A 42 12.27 7.94 10.75
CA THR A 42 11.21 8.85 10.30
C THR A 42 10.97 9.94 11.33
N VAL A 43 10.91 9.60 12.62
CA VAL A 43 10.80 10.57 13.73
C VAL A 43 12.00 11.54 13.73
N THR A 44 13.22 11.02 13.63
CA THR A 44 14.44 11.85 13.61
C THR A 44 14.47 12.79 12.40
N LEU A 45 14.14 12.30 11.22
CA LEU A 45 14.09 13.14 10.01
C LEU A 45 13.04 14.25 10.13
N ASN A 46 11.92 13.96 10.82
CA ASN A 46 10.83 14.91 10.98
C ASN A 46 11.17 16.12 11.87
N GLU A 47 12.26 16.09 12.64
CA GLU A 47 12.71 17.25 13.43
C GLU A 47 12.89 18.53 12.57
N ASN A 48 13.11 18.36 11.25
CA ASN A 48 13.25 19.44 10.29
C ASN A 48 11.96 19.84 9.59
N PHE A 49 10.83 19.21 9.92
CA PHE A 49 9.52 19.42 9.27
C PHE A 49 8.46 19.77 10.30
N LYS A 50 7.31 20.27 9.83
CA LYS A 50 6.16 20.57 10.69
C LYS A 50 5.14 19.42 10.64
N GLY A 51 4.47 19.22 11.76
CA GLY A 51 3.40 18.21 11.89
C GLY A 51 3.94 16.83 12.24
N GLU A 52 3.03 15.93 12.49
CA GLU A 52 3.33 14.53 12.77
C GLU A 52 3.78 13.82 11.49
N PRO A 53 4.85 13.04 11.52
CA PRO A 53 5.29 12.30 10.35
C PRO A 53 4.42 11.06 10.11
N SER A 54 4.25 10.70 8.85
CA SER A 54 3.61 9.45 8.45
C SER A 54 4.65 8.46 7.93
N ILE A 55 4.44 7.17 8.23
CA ILE A 55 5.20 6.08 7.62
C ILE A 55 4.24 5.08 7.00
N ILE A 56 4.50 4.72 5.74
CA ILE A 56 3.74 3.72 4.98
C ILE A 56 4.50 2.40 5.03
N VAL A 57 3.80 1.31 5.31
CA VAL A 57 4.39 -0.01 5.47
C VAL A 57 3.55 -1.06 4.74
N HIS A 58 4.20 -1.91 3.94
CA HIS A 58 3.57 -3.09 3.38
C HIS A 58 3.39 -4.18 4.44
N PRO A 59 2.23 -4.85 4.50
CA PRO A 59 1.99 -5.91 5.48
C PRO A 59 2.81 -7.17 5.21
N GLY A 60 3.24 -7.40 3.96
CA GLY A 60 3.81 -8.68 3.55
C GLY A 60 2.73 -9.72 3.25
N GLY A 61 2.87 -10.92 3.79
CA GLY A 61 1.93 -12.01 3.55
C GLY A 61 2.12 -12.67 2.19
N TYR A 62 3.37 -12.76 1.74
CA TYR A 62 3.71 -13.27 0.43
C TYR A 62 3.87 -14.78 0.39
N SER A 63 3.43 -15.40 -0.72
CA SER A 63 3.64 -16.82 -1.01
C SER A 63 3.89 -17.04 -2.50
N LEU A 64 4.60 -18.13 -2.84
CA LEU A 64 4.84 -18.51 -4.23
C LEU A 64 3.63 -19.18 -4.89
N THR A 65 2.73 -19.71 -4.08
CA THR A 65 1.51 -20.41 -4.52
C THR A 65 0.33 -19.93 -3.72
N GLU A 66 -0.87 -20.13 -4.24
CA GLU A 66 -2.09 -19.89 -3.49
C GLU A 66 -2.09 -20.69 -2.18
N ILE A 67 -2.56 -20.09 -1.10
CA ILE A 67 -2.67 -20.69 0.22
C ILE A 67 -4.13 -20.83 0.65
N ASP A 68 -4.40 -21.77 1.54
CA ASP A 68 -5.71 -22.02 2.11
C ASP A 68 -6.13 -20.98 3.17
N ASP A 69 -7.41 -21.02 3.55
CA ASP A 69 -7.97 -20.08 4.52
C ASP A 69 -7.39 -20.27 5.94
N GLU A 70 -6.93 -21.47 6.30
CA GLU A 70 -6.28 -21.71 7.60
C GLU A 70 -4.97 -20.94 7.68
N LYS A 71 -4.15 -20.97 6.63
CA LYS A 71 -2.91 -20.19 6.54
C LYS A 71 -3.18 -18.70 6.52
N LYS A 72 -4.20 -18.23 5.77
CA LYS A 72 -4.61 -16.80 5.77
C LYS A 72 -5.01 -16.34 7.15
N ASN A 73 -5.78 -17.13 7.89
CA ASN A 73 -6.16 -16.83 9.27
C ASN A 73 -4.95 -16.76 10.22
N LYS A 74 -3.96 -17.65 10.04
CA LYS A 74 -2.71 -17.59 10.80
C LYS A 74 -1.93 -16.30 10.48
N MET A 75 -1.84 -15.92 9.21
CA MET A 75 -1.22 -14.66 8.80
C MET A 75 -1.94 -13.46 9.42
N ARG A 76 -3.29 -13.49 9.46
CA ARG A 76 -4.07 -12.43 10.10
C ARG A 76 -3.70 -12.26 11.57
N SER A 77 -3.73 -13.34 12.36
CA SER A 77 -3.36 -13.29 13.77
C SER A 77 -1.91 -12.83 13.96
N SER A 78 -1.01 -13.35 13.12
CA SER A 78 0.42 -12.99 13.13
C SER A 78 0.65 -11.49 12.85
N MET A 79 -0.15 -10.88 11.96
CA MET A 79 -0.05 -9.44 11.68
C MET A 79 -0.47 -8.61 12.90
N ILE A 80 -1.56 -9.00 13.58
CA ILE A 80 -2.01 -8.30 14.78
C ILE A 80 -0.92 -8.34 15.87
N ASP A 81 -0.42 -9.53 16.17
CA ASP A 81 0.63 -9.72 17.16
C ASP A 81 1.92 -8.96 16.84
N ALA A 82 2.23 -8.79 15.56
CA ALA A 82 3.44 -8.11 15.13
C ALA A 82 3.31 -6.59 15.20
N VAL A 83 2.18 -6.04 14.74
CA VAL A 83 1.94 -4.59 14.77
C VAL A 83 1.85 -4.08 16.20
N GLU A 84 1.28 -4.84 17.12
CA GLU A 84 1.23 -4.50 18.56
C GLU A 84 2.63 -4.39 19.21
N LYS A 85 3.67 -4.97 18.61
CA LYS A 85 5.06 -4.87 19.10
C LYS A 85 5.78 -3.60 18.62
N LEU A 86 5.21 -2.87 17.66
CA LEU A 86 5.81 -1.64 17.15
C LEU A 86 5.43 -0.43 18.03
N ASP A 87 6.40 0.40 18.35
CA ASP A 87 6.11 1.72 18.94
C ASP A 87 5.80 2.73 17.85
N THR A 88 4.50 2.90 17.59
CA THR A 88 3.97 3.85 16.59
C THR A 88 3.53 5.17 17.20
N SER A 89 3.79 5.42 18.49
CA SER A 89 3.25 6.55 19.26
C SER A 89 3.66 7.94 18.76
N LYS A 90 4.69 8.01 17.89
CA LYS A 90 5.25 9.26 17.36
C LYS A 90 5.10 9.42 15.86
N VAL A 91 4.35 8.53 15.22
CA VAL A 91 4.12 8.55 13.78
C VAL A 91 2.67 8.21 13.46
N ASN A 92 2.15 8.75 12.38
CA ASN A 92 0.96 8.23 11.77
C ASN A 92 1.34 6.98 10.96
N PHE A 93 1.08 5.80 11.53
CA PHE A 93 1.43 4.52 10.92
C PHE A 93 0.34 4.11 9.92
N LEU A 94 0.71 4.02 8.65
CA LEU A 94 -0.19 3.69 7.56
C LEU A 94 0.16 2.32 6.99
N MET A 95 -0.78 1.42 6.96
CA MET A 95 -0.61 0.15 6.26
C MET A 95 -1.17 0.26 4.86
N GLU A 96 -0.41 -0.22 3.87
CA GLU A 96 -0.80 -0.15 2.47
C GLU A 96 -1.47 -1.44 2.01
N ASN A 97 -2.55 -1.32 1.22
CA ASN A 97 -3.15 -2.48 0.56
C ASN A 97 -2.27 -2.99 -0.57
N MET A 98 -2.22 -4.30 -0.71
CA MET A 98 -1.35 -4.99 -1.66
C MET A 98 -2.08 -5.35 -2.96
N PRO A 99 -1.36 -5.46 -4.09
CA PRO A 99 -1.91 -6.10 -5.29
C PRO A 99 -2.08 -7.60 -5.05
N PRO A 100 -2.99 -8.28 -5.75
CA PRO A 100 -3.16 -9.73 -5.60
C PRO A 100 -1.92 -10.52 -6.02
N TYR A 101 -1.16 -9.96 -6.96
CA TYR A 101 0.06 -10.55 -7.51
C TYR A 101 1.18 -9.52 -7.57
N ALA A 102 2.11 -9.58 -6.62
CA ALA A 102 3.29 -8.73 -6.59
C ALA A 102 4.45 -9.34 -7.37
N TRP A 103 5.31 -8.51 -7.97
CA TRP A 103 6.48 -8.95 -8.74
C TRP A 103 7.76 -8.78 -7.93
N PHE A 104 8.31 -9.90 -7.44
CA PHE A 104 9.55 -9.91 -6.68
C PHE A 104 10.54 -10.94 -7.25
N PHE A 105 11.83 -10.62 -7.27
CA PHE A 105 12.91 -11.50 -7.68
C PHE A 105 12.73 -12.11 -9.08
N GLY A 106 12.07 -11.39 -9.99
CA GLY A 106 11.82 -11.88 -11.36
C GLY A 106 10.68 -12.89 -11.48
N GLY A 107 9.84 -13.02 -10.45
CA GLY A 107 8.68 -13.89 -10.43
C GLY A 107 7.44 -13.24 -9.84
N ARG A 108 6.29 -13.82 -10.11
CA ARG A 108 5.01 -13.40 -9.57
C ARG A 108 4.74 -14.12 -8.24
N TRP A 109 4.40 -13.35 -7.21
CA TRP A 109 4.06 -13.83 -5.88
C TRP A 109 2.61 -13.52 -5.57
N HIS A 110 1.97 -14.35 -4.75
CA HIS A 110 0.64 -14.07 -4.22
C HIS A 110 0.75 -13.21 -2.95
N SER A 111 -0.01 -12.13 -2.88
CA SER A 111 -0.29 -11.43 -1.62
C SER A 111 -1.54 -12.04 -0.99
N ASN A 112 -1.53 -12.22 0.32
CA ASN A 112 -2.58 -12.98 1.01
C ASN A 112 -3.29 -12.22 2.12
N VAL A 113 -2.84 -11.02 2.46
CA VAL A 113 -3.41 -10.16 3.51
C VAL A 113 -3.56 -8.73 3.03
N PHE A 114 -4.50 -8.01 3.59
CA PHE A 114 -4.71 -6.59 3.35
C PHE A 114 -5.03 -6.25 1.89
N LEU A 115 -5.89 -7.04 1.26
CA LEU A 115 -6.32 -6.93 -0.14
C LEU A 115 -7.76 -6.42 -0.27
N ASP A 116 -8.67 -6.99 0.53
CA ASP A 116 -10.10 -6.70 0.51
C ASP A 116 -10.46 -5.59 1.49
N ALA A 117 -11.32 -4.66 1.07
CA ALA A 117 -11.68 -3.50 1.90
C ALA A 117 -12.40 -3.87 3.21
N ASN A 118 -13.18 -4.97 3.23
CA ASN A 118 -13.84 -5.44 4.45
C ASN A 118 -12.80 -6.01 5.42
N ASP A 119 -11.85 -6.81 4.91
CA ASP A 119 -10.76 -7.35 5.72
C ASP A 119 -9.86 -6.22 6.25
N MET A 120 -9.47 -5.27 5.40
CA MET A 120 -8.73 -4.07 5.82
C MET A 120 -9.48 -3.28 6.89
N SER A 121 -10.79 -3.08 6.71
CA SER A 121 -11.63 -2.36 7.69
C SER A 121 -11.62 -3.05 9.05
N GLN A 122 -11.57 -4.39 9.07
CA GLN A 122 -11.49 -5.16 10.31
C GLN A 122 -10.12 -5.00 10.99
N TYR A 123 -9.01 -5.10 10.24
CA TYR A 123 -7.67 -4.82 10.78
C TYR A 123 -7.56 -3.40 11.36
N CYS A 124 -8.12 -2.41 10.65
CA CYS A 124 -8.13 -1.03 11.13
C CYS A 124 -8.89 -0.84 12.45
N LYS A 125 -9.93 -1.65 12.69
CA LYS A 125 -10.64 -1.64 13.98
C LYS A 125 -9.83 -2.32 15.07
N ASP A 126 -9.31 -3.52 14.78
CA ASP A 126 -8.59 -4.35 15.75
C ASP A 126 -7.30 -3.66 16.24
N LEU A 127 -6.60 -2.95 15.34
CA LEU A 127 -5.30 -2.33 15.58
C LEU A 127 -5.33 -0.79 15.67
N ASN A 128 -6.50 -0.17 15.54
CA ASN A 128 -6.65 1.28 15.44
C ASN A 128 -5.73 1.93 14.37
N LEU A 129 -5.62 1.29 13.21
CA LEU A 129 -4.77 1.73 12.11
C LEU A 129 -5.48 2.66 11.13
N LYS A 130 -4.66 3.39 10.37
CA LYS A 130 -5.03 4.09 9.15
C LYS A 130 -4.43 3.37 7.94
N VAL A 131 -4.92 3.74 6.77
CA VAL A 131 -4.57 3.10 5.51
C VAL A 131 -3.90 4.11 4.58
N CYS A 132 -2.80 3.69 3.96
CA CYS A 132 -2.41 4.18 2.65
C CYS A 132 -3.18 3.35 1.63
N TYR A 133 -4.12 3.95 0.90
CA TYR A 133 -4.91 3.22 -0.08
C TYR A 133 -4.33 3.40 -1.47
N ASP A 134 -3.67 2.35 -1.96
CA ASP A 134 -3.22 2.29 -3.33
C ASP A 134 -4.38 1.88 -4.25
N LEU A 135 -4.76 2.81 -5.11
CA LEU A 135 -5.87 2.64 -6.06
C LEU A 135 -5.54 1.64 -7.17
N CYS A 136 -4.27 1.58 -7.59
CA CYS A 136 -3.81 0.61 -8.58
C CYS A 136 -3.90 -0.82 -8.03
N HIS A 137 -3.34 -1.05 -6.84
CA HIS A 137 -3.41 -2.35 -6.16
C HIS A 137 -4.86 -2.81 -5.94
N ALA A 138 -5.72 -1.88 -5.52
CA ALA A 138 -7.14 -2.15 -5.32
C ALA A 138 -7.86 -2.48 -6.64
N GLN A 139 -7.53 -1.79 -7.74
CA GLN A 139 -8.09 -2.10 -9.06
C GLN A 139 -7.67 -3.49 -9.53
N LEU A 140 -6.40 -3.87 -9.38
CA LEU A 140 -5.91 -5.22 -9.73
C LEU A 140 -6.63 -6.31 -8.92
N TYR A 141 -6.87 -6.06 -7.62
CA TYR A 141 -7.66 -6.97 -6.79
C TYR A 141 -9.11 -7.05 -7.27
N CYS A 142 -9.74 -5.91 -7.56
CA CYS A 142 -11.11 -5.86 -8.09
C CYS A 142 -11.24 -6.61 -9.42
N ASN A 143 -10.28 -6.46 -10.33
CA ASN A 143 -10.24 -7.18 -11.60
C ASN A 143 -10.18 -8.71 -11.35
N THR A 144 -9.32 -9.15 -10.43
CA THR A 144 -9.18 -10.57 -10.08
C THR A 144 -10.47 -11.16 -9.48
N LYS A 145 -11.22 -10.38 -8.72
CA LYS A 145 -12.43 -10.83 -7.99
C LYS A 145 -13.75 -10.40 -8.66
N GLN A 146 -13.69 -9.66 -9.77
CA GLN A 146 -14.86 -9.09 -10.45
C GLN A 146 -15.69 -8.18 -9.51
N LEU A 147 -14.99 -7.32 -8.76
CA LEU A 147 -15.57 -6.36 -7.82
C LEU A 147 -15.51 -4.93 -8.40
N SER A 148 -16.27 -4.03 -7.79
CA SER A 148 -16.22 -2.60 -8.08
C SER A 148 -15.17 -1.92 -7.18
N LEU A 149 -14.19 -1.23 -7.79
CA LEU A 149 -13.24 -0.39 -7.03
C LEU A 149 -13.94 0.68 -6.19
N ILE A 150 -14.97 1.31 -6.76
CA ILE A 150 -15.74 2.35 -6.07
C ILE A 150 -16.42 1.79 -4.82
N ASP A 151 -16.96 0.57 -4.89
CA ASP A 151 -17.61 -0.03 -3.72
C ASP A 151 -16.58 -0.45 -2.66
N GLN A 152 -15.42 -0.95 -3.07
CA GLN A 152 -14.30 -1.21 -2.15
C GLN A 152 -13.82 0.09 -1.47
N LEU A 153 -13.62 1.17 -2.23
CA LEU A 153 -13.19 2.45 -1.68
C LEU A 153 -14.21 3.00 -0.66
N LYS A 154 -15.51 2.96 -0.93
CA LYS A 154 -16.54 3.40 0.01
C LYS A 154 -16.53 2.66 1.36
N ILE A 155 -16.11 1.39 1.37
CA ILE A 155 -16.02 0.61 2.62
C ILE A 155 -14.89 1.12 3.51
N ILE A 156 -13.76 1.53 2.89
CA ILE A 156 -12.52 1.85 3.61
C ILE A 156 -12.23 3.36 3.70
N GLU A 157 -12.90 4.22 2.92
CA GLU A 157 -12.56 5.64 2.76
C GLU A 157 -12.38 6.40 4.09
N ASN A 158 -13.17 6.07 5.12
CA ASN A 158 -13.08 6.69 6.44
C ASN A 158 -11.79 6.29 7.22
N LYS A 159 -11.04 5.31 6.74
CA LYS A 159 -9.77 4.85 7.31
C LYS A 159 -8.57 5.30 6.51
N VAL A 160 -8.79 5.80 5.29
CA VAL A 160 -7.73 6.29 4.42
C VAL A 160 -7.17 7.61 4.95
N ASP A 161 -5.85 7.70 5.01
CA ASP A 161 -5.12 8.91 5.38
C ASP A 161 -4.13 9.36 4.29
N HIS A 162 -3.82 8.48 3.35
CA HIS A 162 -3.01 8.76 2.17
C HIS A 162 -3.45 7.89 1.00
N PHE A 163 -3.26 8.39 -0.22
CA PHE A 163 -3.52 7.62 -1.44
C PHE A 163 -2.25 7.44 -2.25
N HIS A 164 -2.05 6.23 -2.78
CA HIS A 164 -1.19 6.01 -3.93
C HIS A 164 -2.03 5.90 -5.19
N ILE A 165 -1.51 6.42 -6.31
CA ILE A 165 -2.29 6.50 -7.54
C ILE A 165 -1.42 6.26 -8.77
N SER A 166 -1.81 5.27 -9.56
CA SER A 166 -1.39 5.02 -10.93
C SER A 166 -2.50 4.28 -11.65
N ASP A 167 -2.41 4.08 -12.95
CA ASP A 167 -3.39 3.27 -13.66
C ASP A 167 -3.03 1.78 -13.56
N ALA A 168 -4.00 0.93 -13.79
CA ALA A 168 -3.88 -0.53 -13.67
C ALA A 168 -4.60 -1.23 -14.81
N ASP A 169 -4.08 -2.37 -15.25
CA ASP A 169 -4.73 -3.20 -16.24
C ASP A 169 -4.65 -4.67 -15.90
N ASP A 170 -5.69 -5.44 -16.30
CA ASP A 170 -5.82 -6.86 -16.03
C ASP A 170 -5.64 -7.19 -14.54
N VAL A 171 -4.84 -8.20 -14.18
CA VAL A 171 -4.65 -8.68 -12.80
C VAL A 171 -3.26 -8.38 -12.23
N ASP A 172 -2.32 -7.96 -13.07
CA ASP A 172 -0.92 -7.68 -12.71
C ASP A 172 -0.25 -6.54 -13.49
N GLY A 173 -1.02 -5.77 -14.24
CA GLY A 173 -0.56 -4.56 -14.96
C GLY A 173 -0.49 -3.36 -14.03
N GLU A 174 0.50 -3.30 -13.15
CA GLU A 174 0.70 -2.31 -12.11
C GLU A 174 1.47 -1.08 -12.60
N GLY A 175 1.18 0.08 -12.01
CA GLY A 175 2.00 1.27 -12.18
C GLY A 175 1.92 1.93 -13.55
N LEU A 176 0.80 1.79 -14.26
CA LEU A 176 0.62 2.33 -15.61
C LEU A 176 0.40 3.85 -15.59
N GLN A 177 0.68 4.47 -16.73
CA GLN A 177 0.41 5.88 -16.95
C GLN A 177 -1.10 6.13 -17.09
N TYR A 178 -1.57 7.33 -16.70
CA TYR A 178 -2.98 7.72 -16.82
C TYR A 178 -3.53 7.43 -18.24
N GLY A 179 -4.57 6.60 -18.29
CA GLY A 179 -5.26 6.19 -19.51
C GLY A 179 -4.54 5.10 -20.32
N GLU A 180 -3.55 4.42 -19.74
CA GLU A 180 -2.92 3.23 -20.33
C GLU A 180 -3.50 1.92 -19.77
N GLY A 181 -4.25 1.99 -18.67
CA GLY A 181 -4.96 0.88 -18.07
C GLY A 181 -6.47 0.96 -18.23
N SER A 182 -7.17 0.29 -17.34
CA SER A 182 -8.64 0.16 -17.34
C SER A 182 -9.33 0.90 -16.20
N MET A 183 -8.61 1.72 -15.42
CA MET A 183 -9.19 2.45 -14.29
C MET A 183 -10.13 3.56 -14.75
N GLU A 184 -11.35 3.55 -14.22
CA GLU A 184 -12.39 4.57 -14.53
C GLU A 184 -12.18 5.84 -13.71
N PHE A 185 -11.17 6.64 -14.05
CA PHE A 185 -10.80 7.86 -13.31
C PHE A 185 -11.94 8.87 -13.16
N GLU A 186 -12.86 8.96 -14.12
CA GLU A 186 -14.05 9.81 -14.04
C GLU A 186 -14.95 9.49 -12.85
N ASN A 187 -14.93 8.23 -12.35
CA ASN A 187 -15.69 7.80 -11.19
C ASN A 187 -14.89 7.96 -9.89
N ILE A 188 -13.56 7.98 -9.97
CA ILE A 188 -12.63 8.05 -8.82
C ILE A 188 -12.33 9.50 -8.44
N ILE A 189 -12.07 10.36 -9.40
CA ILE A 189 -11.71 11.78 -9.19
C ILE A 189 -12.71 12.52 -8.29
N PRO A 190 -14.04 12.38 -8.44
CA PRO A 190 -14.98 13.02 -7.54
C PRO A 190 -14.83 12.58 -6.07
N ILE A 191 -14.47 11.30 -5.84
CA ILE A 191 -14.22 10.78 -4.48
C ILE A 191 -12.93 11.38 -3.93
N LEU A 192 -11.85 11.38 -4.70
CA LEU A 192 -10.58 11.99 -4.28
C LEU A 192 -10.75 13.48 -3.96
N ASN A 193 -11.56 14.19 -4.74
CA ASN A 193 -11.85 15.61 -4.49
C ASN A 193 -12.63 15.86 -3.17
N ASN A 194 -13.30 14.86 -2.60
CA ASN A 194 -13.90 14.94 -1.27
C ASN A 194 -12.86 14.72 -0.14
N HIS A 195 -11.65 14.26 -0.48
CA HIS A 195 -10.57 13.97 0.46
C HIS A 195 -9.34 14.86 0.26
N GLN A 196 -9.56 16.16 -0.05
CA GLN A 196 -8.47 17.14 -0.30
C GLN A 196 -7.59 17.40 0.93
N ASP A 197 -8.01 16.99 2.12
CA ASP A 197 -7.23 17.01 3.35
C ASP A 197 -6.20 15.87 3.42
N LYS A 198 -6.29 14.89 2.52
CA LYS A 198 -5.37 13.75 2.41
C LYS A 198 -4.29 14.02 1.35
N GLY A 199 -3.09 13.51 1.62
CA GLY A 199 -2.04 13.50 0.63
C GLY A 199 -2.23 12.37 -0.38
N PHE A 200 -1.61 12.52 -1.56
CA PHE A 200 -1.46 11.41 -2.49
C PHE A 200 -0.10 11.43 -3.18
N ALA A 201 0.38 10.24 -3.54
CA ALA A 201 1.59 10.06 -4.32
C ALA A 201 1.27 9.36 -5.65
N ILE A 202 1.96 9.78 -6.71
CA ILE A 202 1.85 9.15 -8.03
C ILE A 202 2.91 8.04 -8.09
N GLU A 203 2.49 6.81 -8.36
CA GLU A 203 3.36 5.63 -8.41
C GLU A 203 3.39 4.98 -9.80
N VAL A 204 3.71 5.76 -10.80
CA VAL A 204 3.89 5.26 -12.17
C VAL A 204 5.23 4.55 -12.30
N TRP A 205 5.20 3.34 -12.86
CA TRP A 205 6.40 2.56 -13.14
C TRP A 205 7.43 3.37 -13.95
N LYS A 206 8.69 3.43 -13.47
CA LYS A 206 9.75 4.27 -14.04
C LYS A 206 9.42 5.77 -14.13
N GLY A 207 8.43 6.24 -13.39
CA GLY A 207 8.01 7.66 -13.39
C GLY A 207 9.12 8.63 -13.05
N HIS A 208 10.12 8.20 -12.27
CA HIS A 208 11.31 8.97 -11.87
C HIS A 208 12.31 9.21 -13.02
N GLU A 209 12.28 8.40 -14.07
CA GLU A 209 13.18 8.55 -15.22
C GLU A 209 12.98 9.92 -15.91
N ASN A 210 14.01 10.37 -16.62
CA ASN A 210 14.01 11.67 -17.31
C ASN A 210 13.57 12.84 -16.40
N LYS A 211 14.13 12.88 -15.18
CA LYS A 211 13.86 13.90 -14.15
C LYS A 211 12.39 13.88 -13.67
N GLY A 212 11.79 12.70 -13.54
CA GLY A 212 10.41 12.55 -13.09
C GLY A 212 9.37 12.86 -14.17
N LYS A 213 9.69 12.62 -15.44
CA LYS A 213 8.77 12.90 -16.56
C LYS A 213 7.44 12.17 -16.40
N GLY A 214 7.48 10.87 -16.06
CA GLY A 214 6.27 10.06 -15.92
C GLY A 214 5.32 10.59 -14.84
N PHE A 215 5.86 11.01 -13.69
CA PHE A 215 5.05 11.61 -12.61
C PHE A 215 4.39 12.92 -13.05
N ARG A 216 5.13 13.80 -13.75
CA ARG A 216 4.56 15.06 -14.24
C ARG A 216 3.51 14.87 -15.32
N GLU A 217 3.69 13.89 -16.20
CA GLU A 217 2.71 13.56 -17.23
C GLU A 217 1.40 13.02 -16.63
N PHE A 218 1.53 12.13 -15.63
CA PHE A 218 0.37 11.61 -14.90
C PHE A 218 -0.37 12.75 -14.17
N LEU A 219 0.37 13.56 -13.40
CA LEU A 219 -0.20 14.68 -12.65
C LEU A 219 -0.94 15.64 -13.58
N LYS A 220 -0.33 15.98 -14.73
CA LYS A 220 -0.95 16.87 -15.74
C LYS A 220 -2.27 16.26 -16.22
N LYS A 221 -2.26 15.01 -16.65
CA LYS A 221 -3.46 14.36 -17.23
C LYS A 221 -4.59 14.25 -16.20
N ILE A 222 -4.29 13.84 -14.96
CA ILE A 222 -5.32 13.68 -13.93
C ILE A 222 -5.89 15.03 -13.46
N THR A 223 -5.08 16.10 -13.44
CA THR A 223 -5.57 17.45 -13.12
C THR A 223 -6.41 18.01 -14.28
N GLU A 224 -6.03 17.76 -15.56
CA GLU A 224 -6.86 18.08 -16.73
C GLU A 224 -8.19 17.31 -16.70
N ALA A 225 -8.23 16.11 -16.11
CA ALA A 225 -9.44 15.32 -15.90
C ALA A 225 -10.29 15.79 -14.70
N GLY A 226 -9.81 16.76 -13.92
CA GLY A 226 -10.59 17.41 -12.85
C GLY A 226 -10.17 17.12 -11.42
N LEU A 227 -9.02 16.44 -11.19
CA LEU A 227 -8.48 16.32 -9.84
C LEU A 227 -7.99 17.68 -9.34
N ILE A 228 -8.45 18.08 -8.17
CA ILE A 228 -8.04 19.32 -7.51
C ILE A 228 -6.79 19.04 -6.68
N VAL A 229 -5.71 19.76 -6.96
CA VAL A 229 -4.45 19.68 -6.24
C VAL A 229 -4.21 21.04 -5.57
N ASN A 230 -4.05 21.04 -4.24
CA ASN A 230 -3.81 22.24 -3.42
C ASN A 230 -2.32 22.50 -3.20
#